data_b367196c80eb240c56b8cbf94c763293
#
_entry.id   b367196c80eb240c56b8cbf94c763293
#
_cell.length_a   1.000
_cell.length_b   1.000
_cell.length_c   1.000
_cell.angle_alpha   90.00
_cell.angle_beta   90.00
_cell.angle_gamma   90.00
#
_symmetry.space_group_name_H-M   'P 1'
#
loop_
_entity.id
_entity.type
_entity.pdbx_description
1 polymer ?
#
loop_
_entity_poly.entity_id
_entity_poly.type
_entity_poly.pdbx_seq_one_letter_code
_entity_poly.pdbx_strand_id
1 'polypeptide(L)'
;AVLVAHEGQDRPVQPVYITAGLAWENAEQQLAARLLAAPIFMSYVRPLKLLQCPVDDIYPSVHWALRGTPPNYATPDSDVYLVGRNALLLSKVAVYCALNRICRIAMGPLAGNPFPDATPDFFSAIARALSLGLDHPIDIVTPFAKMKKEDVVRLGNTFGVPWELTLSCMNPVELAHCGRCSKCRERLQ
;
A
#
# COMPACT_ATOMS: atom_id res chain seq x y z
N ALA A 1 -6.24 3.08 -3.90
CA ALA A 1 -7.26 3.66 -4.77
C ALA A 1 -6.84 5.04 -5.27
N VAL A 2 -6.80 6.06 -4.42
CA VAL A 2 -6.50 7.46 -4.83
C VAL A 2 -5.15 7.58 -5.53
N LEU A 3 -4.10 6.88 -5.06
CA LEU A 3 -2.79 6.89 -5.70
C LEU A 3 -2.84 6.38 -7.16
N VAL A 4 -3.59 5.32 -7.41
CA VAL A 4 -3.77 4.79 -8.77
C VAL A 4 -4.50 5.78 -9.65
N ALA A 5 -5.55 6.43 -9.14
CA ALA A 5 -6.27 7.46 -9.87
C ALA A 5 -5.39 8.69 -10.16
N HIS A 6 -4.57 9.10 -9.20
CA HIS A 6 -3.63 10.23 -9.34
C HIS A 6 -2.56 9.95 -10.39
N GLU A 7 -1.85 8.84 -10.28
CA GLU A 7 -0.79 8.48 -11.24
C GLU A 7 -1.34 8.20 -12.65
N GLY A 8 -2.59 7.75 -12.72
CA GLY A 8 -3.28 7.46 -13.98
C GLY A 8 -3.69 8.68 -14.81
N GLN A 9 -3.61 9.90 -14.24
CA GLN A 9 -3.92 11.13 -15.00
C GLN A 9 -2.92 11.37 -16.14
N ASP A 10 -1.67 10.99 -15.94
CA ASP A 10 -0.59 11.34 -16.86
C ASP A 10 -0.01 10.12 -17.60
N ARG A 11 -0.25 8.90 -17.13
CA ARG A 11 0.42 7.69 -17.64
C ARG A 11 -0.32 6.40 -17.34
N PRO A 12 -0.06 5.32 -18.10
CA PRO A 12 -0.54 3.99 -17.74
C PRO A 12 0.06 3.53 -16.40
N VAL A 13 -0.78 2.93 -15.55
CA VAL A 13 -0.39 2.43 -14.24
C VAL A 13 -0.37 0.90 -14.22
N GLN A 14 0.72 0.32 -13.71
CA GLN A 14 0.83 -1.09 -13.39
C GLN A 14 0.62 -1.27 -11.89
N PRO A 15 -0.57 -1.67 -11.42
CA PRO A 15 -0.77 -2.00 -10.02
C PRO A 15 0.00 -3.27 -9.68
N VAL A 16 0.67 -3.24 -8.53
CA VAL A 16 1.36 -4.41 -7.97
C VAL A 16 0.85 -4.63 -6.56
N TYR A 17 0.40 -5.85 -6.26
CA TYR A 17 0.09 -6.30 -4.91
C TYR A 17 1.11 -7.35 -4.48
N ILE A 18 1.69 -7.19 -3.31
CA ILE A 18 2.70 -8.11 -2.78
C ILE A 18 2.11 -8.80 -1.55
N THR A 19 1.90 -10.10 -1.64
CA THR A 19 1.45 -10.89 -0.49
C THR A 19 2.63 -11.17 0.44
N ALA A 20 2.41 -10.95 1.72
CA ALA A 20 3.38 -11.19 2.79
C ALA A 20 2.92 -12.27 3.78
N GLY A 21 1.72 -12.83 3.60
CA GLY A 21 1.11 -13.79 4.52
C GLY A 21 0.31 -13.14 5.64
N LEU A 22 -0.10 -11.87 5.48
CA LEU A 22 -0.83 -11.15 6.51
C LEU A 22 -2.33 -11.51 6.48
N ALA A 23 -2.95 -11.55 7.66
CA ALA A 23 -4.31 -12.09 7.83
C ALA A 23 -5.43 -11.40 7.01
N TRP A 24 -5.24 -10.13 6.64
CA TRP A 24 -6.25 -9.37 5.87
C TRP A 24 -6.06 -9.41 4.35
N GLU A 25 -4.97 -10.01 3.86
CA GLU A 25 -4.57 -9.90 2.44
C GLU A 25 -5.58 -10.51 1.47
N ASN A 26 -6.26 -11.58 1.86
CA ASN A 26 -7.27 -12.20 0.99
C ASN A 26 -8.40 -11.21 0.66
N ALA A 27 -8.95 -10.54 1.68
CA ALA A 27 -9.99 -9.54 1.49
C ALA A 27 -9.47 -8.32 0.74
N GLU A 28 -8.25 -7.87 1.05
CA GLU A 28 -7.61 -6.73 0.40
C GLU A 28 -7.37 -6.98 -1.08
N GLN A 29 -6.88 -8.16 -1.47
CA GLN A 29 -6.68 -8.54 -2.87
C GLN A 29 -8.00 -8.61 -3.65
N GLN A 30 -9.05 -9.20 -3.07
CA GLN A 30 -10.35 -9.29 -3.73
C GLN A 30 -10.95 -7.90 -3.97
N LEU A 31 -10.88 -7.01 -2.98
CA LEU A 31 -11.36 -5.64 -3.13
C LEU A 31 -10.48 -4.83 -4.10
N ALA A 32 -9.16 -5.00 -4.05
CA ALA A 32 -8.26 -4.37 -5.02
C ALA A 32 -8.58 -4.79 -6.46
N ALA A 33 -8.83 -6.07 -6.70
CA ALA A 33 -9.22 -6.56 -8.03
C ALA A 33 -10.55 -5.94 -8.50
N ARG A 34 -11.56 -5.88 -7.62
CA ARG A 34 -12.86 -5.24 -7.92
C ARG A 34 -12.71 -3.75 -8.18
N LEU A 35 -11.93 -3.06 -7.33
CA LEU A 35 -11.64 -1.63 -7.48
C LEU A 35 -11.01 -1.32 -8.85
N LEU A 36 -9.98 -2.07 -9.23
CA LEU A 36 -9.25 -1.84 -10.47
C LEU A 36 -10.07 -2.19 -11.72
N ALA A 37 -11.14 -2.97 -11.58
CA ALA A 37 -12.12 -3.23 -12.63
C ALA A 37 -13.21 -2.16 -12.74
N ALA A 38 -13.23 -1.15 -11.85
CA ALA A 38 -14.19 -0.07 -11.92
C ALA A 38 -13.94 0.81 -13.16
N PRO A 39 -15.01 1.37 -13.79
CA PRO A 39 -14.91 2.12 -15.04
C PRO A 39 -13.86 3.23 -15.06
N ILE A 40 -13.68 3.92 -13.91
CA ILE A 40 -12.72 5.02 -13.78
C ILE A 40 -11.26 4.61 -14.00
N PHE A 41 -10.93 3.32 -13.85
CA PHE A 41 -9.57 2.80 -13.97
C PHE A 41 -9.29 2.10 -15.31
N MET A 42 -10.32 1.70 -16.04
CA MET A 42 -10.18 0.80 -17.20
C MET A 42 -9.30 1.35 -18.33
N SER A 43 -9.24 2.67 -18.52
CA SER A 43 -8.53 3.28 -19.65
C SER A 43 -7.00 3.36 -19.46
N TYR A 44 -6.51 3.31 -18.23
CA TYR A 44 -5.09 3.53 -17.92
C TYR A 44 -4.48 2.52 -16.94
N VAL A 45 -5.28 1.63 -16.36
CA VAL A 45 -4.77 0.62 -15.43
C VAL A 45 -4.55 -0.71 -16.14
N ARG A 46 -3.35 -1.25 -15.98
CA ARG A 46 -3.01 -2.61 -16.44
C ARG A 46 -3.55 -3.65 -15.45
N PRO A 47 -3.67 -4.92 -15.85
CA PRO A 47 -4.07 -5.99 -14.93
C PRO A 47 -3.20 -6.02 -13.66
N LEU A 48 -3.83 -6.28 -12.51
CA LEU A 48 -3.14 -6.37 -11.22
C LEU A 48 -2.05 -7.45 -11.27
N LYS A 49 -0.81 -7.05 -10.98
CA LYS A 49 0.31 -7.99 -10.82
C LYS A 49 0.40 -8.45 -9.38
N LEU A 50 0.32 -9.76 -9.16
CA LEU A 50 0.54 -10.36 -7.85
C LEU A 50 1.99 -10.83 -7.74
N LEU A 51 2.65 -10.47 -6.65
CA LEU A 51 3.97 -10.95 -6.25
C LEU A 51 3.86 -11.55 -4.85
N GLN A 52 4.85 -12.34 -4.43
CA GLN A 52 4.90 -12.95 -3.11
C GLN A 52 6.20 -12.58 -2.40
N CYS A 53 6.08 -12.19 -1.14
CA CYS A 53 7.21 -11.91 -0.24
C CYS A 53 6.78 -12.31 1.19
N PRO A 54 6.60 -13.63 1.46
CA PRO A 54 6.13 -14.09 2.76
C PRO A 54 7.10 -13.68 3.87
N VAL A 55 6.57 -13.41 5.06
CA VAL A 55 7.31 -12.92 6.24
C VAL A 55 7.08 -13.80 7.47
N ASP A 56 6.49 -14.96 7.30
CA ASP A 56 6.19 -15.92 8.36
C ASP A 56 7.45 -16.62 8.94
N ASP A 57 8.56 -16.55 8.23
CA ASP A 57 9.90 -16.95 8.68
C ASP A 57 10.65 -15.84 9.44
N ILE A 58 10.20 -14.59 9.33
CA ILE A 58 10.82 -13.39 9.96
C ILE A 58 10.03 -12.97 11.20
N TYR A 59 8.72 -12.84 11.07
CA TYR A 59 7.86 -12.48 12.21
C TYR A 59 7.50 -13.70 13.04
N PRO A 60 7.51 -13.60 14.39
CA PRO A 60 7.06 -14.69 15.23
C PRO A 60 5.65 -15.17 14.85
N SER A 61 5.40 -16.47 14.90
CA SER A 61 4.10 -17.07 14.54
C SER A 61 2.91 -16.55 15.36
N VAL A 62 3.19 -15.91 16.51
CA VAL A 62 2.20 -15.23 17.37
C VAL A 62 1.97 -13.78 16.99
N HIS A 63 2.68 -13.25 15.99
CA HIS A 63 2.57 -11.84 15.60
C HIS A 63 1.14 -11.50 15.17
N TRP A 64 0.62 -10.40 15.67
CA TRP A 64 -0.77 -9.97 15.48
C TRP A 64 -1.19 -9.88 14.00
N ALA A 65 -0.28 -9.45 13.12
CA ALA A 65 -0.55 -9.30 11.70
C ALA A 65 -0.70 -10.64 10.96
N LEU A 66 -0.02 -11.70 11.43
CA LEU A 66 -0.16 -13.06 10.89
C LEU A 66 -1.41 -13.75 11.45
N ARG A 67 -1.74 -13.46 12.73
CA ARG A 67 -2.87 -14.09 13.44
C ARG A 67 -4.22 -13.43 13.19
N GLY A 68 -4.27 -12.22 12.64
CA GLY A 68 -5.51 -11.46 12.50
C GLY A 68 -6.06 -10.95 13.83
N THR A 69 -5.18 -10.66 14.80
CA THR A 69 -5.53 -10.10 16.10
C THR A 69 -4.96 -8.68 16.24
N PRO A 70 -5.46 -7.72 15.44
CA PRO A 70 -4.87 -6.38 15.40
C PRO A 70 -5.03 -5.65 16.72
N PRO A 71 -4.17 -4.65 16.99
CA PRO A 71 -4.31 -3.77 18.14
C PRO A 71 -5.70 -3.15 18.24
N ASN A 72 -6.14 -2.88 19.48
CA ASN A 72 -7.46 -2.36 19.79
C ASN A 72 -7.77 -1.02 19.13
N TYR A 73 -9.06 -0.65 19.12
CA TYR A 73 -9.58 0.58 18.51
C TYR A 73 -8.86 1.86 18.97
N ALA A 74 -8.52 1.97 20.25
CA ALA A 74 -7.88 3.15 20.85
C ALA A 74 -6.34 3.15 20.75
N THR A 75 -5.73 2.12 20.16
CA THR A 75 -4.27 1.98 20.07
C THR A 75 -3.65 3.04 19.17
N PRO A 76 -2.50 3.62 19.55
CA PRO A 76 -1.74 4.53 18.67
C PRO A 76 -1.33 3.90 17.36
N ASP A 77 -1.16 4.71 16.31
CA ASP A 77 -0.74 4.23 14.99
C ASP A 77 0.67 3.62 14.98
N SER A 78 1.54 4.04 15.92
CA SER A 78 2.86 3.43 16.10
C SER A 78 2.82 1.92 16.35
N ASP A 79 1.77 1.43 16.98
CA ASP A 79 1.66 0.03 17.41
C ASP A 79 1.25 -0.93 16.27
N VAL A 80 0.87 -0.38 15.13
CA VAL A 80 0.61 -1.17 13.92
C VAL A 80 1.79 -1.18 12.95
N TYR A 81 2.96 -0.73 13.40
CA TYR A 81 4.17 -0.78 12.61
C TYR A 81 4.62 -2.23 12.36
N LEU A 82 4.81 -2.55 11.11
CA LEU A 82 5.39 -3.82 10.64
C LEU A 82 6.85 -3.55 10.27
N VAL A 83 7.77 -3.96 11.12
CA VAL A 83 9.21 -3.65 11.01
C VAL A 83 9.75 -4.09 9.65
N GLY A 84 10.27 -3.14 8.87
CA GLY A 84 10.89 -3.41 7.57
C GLY A 84 9.92 -3.73 6.43
N ARG A 85 8.60 -3.62 6.65
CA ARG A 85 7.61 -3.97 5.62
C ARG A 85 7.85 -3.20 4.31
N ASN A 86 8.01 -1.89 4.38
CA ASN A 86 8.24 -1.10 3.16
C ASN A 86 9.58 -1.42 2.50
N ALA A 87 10.62 -1.76 3.25
CA ALA A 87 11.90 -2.19 2.70
C ALA A 87 11.75 -3.49 1.89
N LEU A 88 11.05 -4.50 2.42
CA LEU A 88 10.78 -5.76 1.74
C LEU A 88 9.94 -5.56 0.48
N LEU A 89 8.83 -4.80 0.58
CA LEU A 89 7.95 -4.54 -0.55
C LEU A 89 8.67 -3.78 -1.67
N LEU A 90 9.43 -2.74 -1.33
CA LEU A 90 10.19 -1.95 -2.31
C LEU A 90 11.29 -2.74 -2.97
N SER A 91 12.02 -3.56 -2.23
CA SER A 91 13.04 -4.44 -2.81
C SER A 91 12.41 -5.43 -3.80
N LYS A 92 11.29 -6.03 -3.44
CA LYS A 92 10.59 -6.99 -4.32
C LYS A 92 10.07 -6.34 -5.58
N VAL A 93 9.39 -5.19 -5.47
CA VAL A 93 8.82 -4.51 -6.63
C VAL A 93 9.89 -3.89 -7.52
N ALA A 94 11.01 -3.43 -6.97
CA ALA A 94 12.11 -2.87 -7.76
C ALA A 94 12.74 -3.89 -8.69
N VAL A 95 12.92 -5.14 -8.24
CA VAL A 95 13.38 -6.24 -9.12
C VAL A 95 12.38 -6.47 -10.27
N TYR A 96 11.08 -6.49 -9.96
CA TYR A 96 10.05 -6.58 -10.99
C TYR A 96 10.12 -5.40 -11.97
N CYS A 97 10.30 -4.18 -11.46
CA CYS A 97 10.42 -2.98 -12.28
C CYS A 97 11.64 -3.04 -13.22
N ALA A 98 12.80 -3.42 -12.71
CA ALA A 98 14.02 -3.56 -13.53
C ALA A 98 13.84 -4.57 -14.67
N LEU A 99 13.27 -5.74 -14.38
CA LEU A 99 12.99 -6.76 -15.41
C LEU A 99 11.95 -6.33 -16.46
N ASN A 100 11.09 -5.37 -16.13
CA ASN A 100 10.06 -4.84 -17.03
C ASN A 100 10.37 -3.43 -17.55
N ARG A 101 11.59 -2.91 -17.33
CA ARG A 101 12.05 -1.58 -17.75
C ARG A 101 11.16 -0.44 -17.23
N ILE A 102 10.67 -0.59 -16.00
CA ILE A 102 9.89 0.41 -15.29
C ILE A 102 10.83 1.14 -14.33
N CYS A 103 10.90 2.46 -14.42
CA CYS A 103 11.81 3.26 -13.59
C CYS A 103 11.12 3.91 -12.39
N ARG A 104 9.77 3.99 -12.37
CA ARG A 104 9.03 4.75 -11.37
C ARG A 104 8.15 3.85 -10.51
N ILE A 105 8.27 3.98 -9.20
CA ILE A 105 7.45 3.33 -8.19
C ILE A 105 6.72 4.42 -7.39
N ALA A 106 5.40 4.37 -7.33
CA ALA A 106 4.60 5.30 -6.53
C ALA A 106 4.17 4.64 -5.21
N MET A 107 4.41 5.35 -4.11
CA MET A 107 4.00 4.97 -2.75
C MET A 107 3.08 6.05 -2.17
N GLY A 108 2.16 5.67 -1.29
CA GLY A 108 1.15 6.55 -0.73
C GLY A 108 1.25 6.84 0.77
N PRO A 109 2.44 7.11 1.35
CA PRO A 109 2.50 7.59 2.73
C PRO A 109 1.85 8.96 2.82
N LEU A 110 1.24 9.25 3.96
CA LEU A 110 0.59 10.52 4.27
C LEU A 110 1.44 11.34 5.23
N ALA A 111 1.13 12.64 5.33
CA ALA A 111 1.71 13.50 6.35
C ALA A 111 1.44 12.93 7.76
N GLY A 112 2.46 12.99 8.62
CA GLY A 112 2.36 12.47 9.98
C GLY A 112 2.48 10.95 10.13
N ASN A 113 2.84 10.23 9.06
CA ASN A 113 3.14 8.80 9.17
C ASN A 113 4.33 8.60 10.13
N PRO A 114 4.16 7.83 11.24
CA PRO A 114 5.19 7.72 12.28
C PRO A 114 6.28 6.67 11.96
N PHE A 115 6.15 5.94 10.86
CA PHE A 115 7.02 4.78 10.59
C PHE A 115 8.36 5.21 9.98
N PRO A 116 9.49 4.68 10.48
CA PRO A 116 10.83 5.04 10.01
C PRO A 116 11.05 4.64 8.54
N ASP A 117 10.41 3.58 8.05
CA ASP A 117 10.47 3.11 6.67
C ASP A 117 9.42 3.80 5.75
N ALA A 118 8.90 4.96 6.17
CA ALA A 118 7.99 5.80 5.39
C ALA A 118 8.45 7.28 5.31
N THR A 119 9.70 7.54 5.68
CA THR A 119 10.30 8.89 5.62
C THR A 119 10.87 9.21 4.23
N PRO A 120 10.94 10.50 3.82
CA PRO A 120 11.59 10.89 2.57
C PRO A 120 13.03 10.41 2.46
N ASP A 121 13.80 10.48 3.56
CA ASP A 121 15.19 10.02 3.62
C ASP A 121 15.31 8.52 3.36
N PHE A 122 14.42 7.73 3.96
CA PHE A 122 14.35 6.29 3.70
C PHE A 122 14.07 6.01 2.23
N PHE A 123 13.05 6.65 1.62
CA PHE A 123 12.73 6.41 0.21
C PHE A 123 13.86 6.84 -0.72
N SER A 124 14.54 7.93 -0.44
CA SER A 124 15.71 8.38 -1.20
C SER A 124 16.87 7.37 -1.10
N ALA A 125 17.18 6.92 0.11
CA ALA A 125 18.27 5.99 0.36
C ALA A 125 18.03 4.62 -0.31
N ILE A 126 16.83 4.07 -0.15
CA ILE A 126 16.49 2.76 -0.74
C ILE A 126 16.40 2.83 -2.27
N ALA A 127 15.88 3.91 -2.84
CA ALA A 127 15.84 4.12 -4.30
C ALA A 127 17.25 4.11 -4.88
N ARG A 128 18.19 4.82 -4.22
CA ARG A 128 19.61 4.84 -4.61
C ARG A 128 20.24 3.46 -4.51
N ALA A 129 20.05 2.75 -3.40
CA ALA A 129 20.61 1.42 -3.19
C ALA A 129 20.10 0.42 -4.23
N LEU A 130 18.78 0.43 -4.50
CA LEU A 130 18.16 -0.43 -5.49
C LEU A 130 18.63 -0.10 -6.91
N SER A 131 18.73 1.19 -7.25
CA SER A 131 19.25 1.60 -8.57
C SER A 131 20.66 1.10 -8.82
N LEU A 132 21.53 1.19 -7.82
CA LEU A 132 22.91 0.69 -7.91
C LEU A 132 22.95 -0.85 -8.00
N GLY A 133 22.20 -1.54 -7.14
CA GLY A 133 22.24 -3.00 -7.08
C GLY A 133 21.58 -3.70 -8.27
N LEU A 134 20.64 -3.03 -8.95
CA LEU A 134 19.92 -3.57 -10.10
C LEU A 134 20.48 -3.09 -11.45
N ASP A 135 21.46 -2.18 -11.44
CA ASP A 135 21.94 -1.48 -12.64
C ASP A 135 20.77 -0.93 -13.48
N HIS A 136 19.76 -0.39 -12.80
CA HIS A 136 18.53 0.11 -13.40
C HIS A 136 18.02 1.31 -12.59
N PRO A 137 17.66 2.45 -13.20
CA PRO A 137 17.17 3.60 -12.47
C PRO A 137 15.84 3.29 -11.81
N ILE A 138 15.76 3.47 -10.50
CA ILE A 138 14.54 3.36 -9.69
C ILE A 138 14.28 4.71 -9.03
N ASP A 139 13.14 5.32 -9.37
CA ASP A 139 12.61 6.53 -8.75
C ASP A 139 11.40 6.18 -7.88
N ILE A 140 11.46 6.48 -6.58
CA ILE A 140 10.36 6.25 -5.65
C ILE A 140 9.70 7.59 -5.34
N VAL A 141 8.47 7.75 -5.80
CA VAL A 141 7.70 8.97 -5.60
C VAL A 141 6.61 8.80 -4.55
N THR A 142 6.40 9.85 -3.76
CA THR A 142 5.45 9.88 -2.66
C THR A 142 4.55 11.11 -2.74
N PRO A 143 3.60 11.14 -3.72
CA PRO A 143 2.84 12.36 -4.02
C PRO A 143 2.01 12.88 -2.85
N PHE A 144 1.66 12.02 -1.90
CA PHE A 144 0.81 12.37 -0.75
C PHE A 144 1.57 12.59 0.56
N ALA A 145 2.92 12.55 0.56
CA ALA A 145 3.72 12.65 1.79
C ALA A 145 3.50 13.93 2.60
N LYS A 146 3.02 15.00 1.97
CA LYS A 146 2.68 16.28 2.62
C LYS A 146 1.18 16.50 2.80
N MET A 147 0.35 15.57 2.37
CA MET A 147 -1.12 15.68 2.43
C MET A 147 -1.65 14.99 3.68
N LYS A 148 -2.65 15.60 4.31
CA LYS A 148 -3.45 14.95 5.36
C LYS A 148 -4.43 13.97 4.74
N LYS A 149 -4.98 13.08 5.55
CA LYS A 149 -5.94 12.07 5.09
C LYS A 149 -7.17 12.69 4.45
N GLU A 150 -7.69 13.76 5.05
CA GLU A 150 -8.86 14.49 4.55
C GLU A 150 -8.63 15.06 3.14
N ASP A 151 -7.40 15.54 2.87
CA ASP A 151 -7.03 16.08 1.55
C ASP A 151 -7.00 14.98 0.49
N VAL A 152 -6.47 13.81 0.86
CA VAL A 152 -6.44 12.63 -0.04
C VAL A 152 -7.84 12.09 -0.28
N VAL A 153 -8.72 12.08 0.74
CA VAL A 153 -10.14 11.71 0.57
C VAL A 153 -10.85 12.70 -0.36
N ARG A 154 -10.64 13.99 -0.18
CA ARG A 154 -11.19 15.04 -1.07
C ARG A 154 -10.73 14.84 -2.52
N LEU A 155 -9.43 14.59 -2.70
CA LEU A 155 -8.86 14.29 -4.01
C LEU A 155 -9.49 13.01 -4.62
N GLY A 156 -9.67 11.96 -3.82
CA GLY A 156 -10.34 10.74 -4.25
C GLY A 156 -11.78 10.97 -4.72
N ASN A 157 -12.50 11.88 -4.06
CA ASN A 157 -13.85 12.27 -4.49
C ASN A 157 -13.83 12.99 -5.85
N THR A 158 -12.85 13.85 -6.11
CA THR A 158 -12.73 14.51 -7.42
C THR A 158 -12.42 13.52 -8.55
N PHE A 159 -11.74 12.43 -8.25
CA PHE A 159 -11.47 11.35 -9.21
C PHE A 159 -12.64 10.34 -9.34
N GLY A 160 -13.65 10.42 -8.47
CA GLY A 160 -14.76 9.46 -8.46
C GLY A 160 -14.36 8.07 -7.95
N VAL A 161 -13.42 8.00 -6.98
CA VAL A 161 -12.98 6.72 -6.41
C VAL A 161 -14.16 6.02 -5.71
N PRO A 162 -14.48 4.76 -6.04
CA PRO A 162 -15.53 3.99 -5.38
C PRO A 162 -15.07 3.52 -4.00
N TRP A 163 -15.39 4.28 -2.96
CA TRP A 163 -14.93 4.06 -1.59
C TRP A 163 -15.41 2.74 -0.99
N GLU A 164 -16.54 2.23 -1.42
CA GLU A 164 -17.07 0.92 -1.03
C GLU A 164 -16.20 -0.25 -1.44
N LEU A 165 -15.33 -0.05 -2.44
CA LEU A 165 -14.35 -1.04 -2.89
C LEU A 165 -12.97 -0.86 -2.24
N THR A 166 -12.85 -0.02 -1.21
CA THR A 166 -11.59 0.21 -0.50
C THR A 166 -11.58 -0.43 0.88
N LEU A 167 -10.44 -1.01 1.28
CA LEU A 167 -10.25 -1.63 2.58
C LEU A 167 -9.15 -0.93 3.38
N SER A 168 -9.42 -0.66 4.66
CA SER A 168 -8.42 -0.19 5.62
C SER A 168 -8.29 -1.14 6.82
N CYS A 169 -9.18 -2.11 6.93
CA CYS A 169 -9.31 -3.00 8.08
C CYS A 169 -8.15 -4.03 8.15
N MET A 170 -7.62 -4.24 9.35
CA MET A 170 -6.59 -5.26 9.61
C MET A 170 -7.16 -6.61 10.09
N ASN A 171 -8.49 -6.71 10.23
CA ASN A 171 -9.20 -7.94 10.55
C ASN A 171 -10.60 -7.91 9.91
N PRO A 172 -10.67 -7.93 8.57
CA PRO A 172 -11.96 -7.91 7.86
C PRO A 172 -12.76 -9.17 8.16
N VAL A 173 -14.07 -9.02 8.18
CA VAL A 173 -15.02 -10.15 8.18
C VAL A 173 -15.52 -10.28 6.75
N GLU A 174 -15.14 -11.35 6.08
CA GLU A 174 -15.28 -11.48 4.63
C GLU A 174 -14.62 -10.30 3.90
N LEU A 175 -15.40 -9.39 3.31
CA LEU A 175 -14.92 -8.17 2.64
C LEU A 175 -15.30 -6.88 3.40
N ALA A 176 -15.91 -6.99 4.58
CA ALA A 176 -16.39 -5.87 5.37
C ALA A 176 -15.38 -5.48 6.47
N HIS A 177 -15.42 -4.21 6.85
CA HIS A 177 -14.62 -3.68 7.96
C HIS A 177 -15.11 -4.25 9.30
N CYS A 178 -14.22 -4.68 10.18
CA CYS A 178 -14.58 -5.23 11.49
C CYS A 178 -15.18 -4.18 12.47
N GLY A 179 -14.95 -2.89 12.22
CA GLY A 179 -15.39 -1.80 13.10
C GLY A 179 -14.63 -1.66 14.44
N ARG A 180 -13.66 -2.56 14.73
CA ARG A 180 -13.04 -2.69 16.06
C ARG A 180 -11.53 -2.47 16.10
N CYS A 181 -10.85 -2.39 14.97
CA CYS A 181 -9.41 -2.11 14.92
C CYS A 181 -9.14 -0.60 14.76
N SER A 182 -7.89 -0.17 15.07
CA SER A 182 -7.49 1.24 14.96
C SER A 182 -7.64 1.80 13.54
N LYS A 183 -7.45 0.99 12.50
CA LYS A 183 -7.62 1.42 11.10
C LYS A 183 -9.10 1.59 10.71
N CYS A 184 -10.04 0.90 11.39
CA CYS A 184 -11.46 1.21 11.25
C CYS A 184 -11.81 2.55 11.91
N ARG A 185 -11.19 2.89 13.05
CA ARG A 185 -11.31 4.22 13.67
C ARG A 185 -10.89 5.33 12.72
N GLU A 186 -9.69 5.21 12.13
CA GLU A 186 -9.18 6.19 11.18
C GLU A 186 -10.09 6.38 9.96
N ARG A 187 -10.82 5.35 9.57
CA ARG A 187 -11.74 5.43 8.43
C ARG A 187 -13.02 6.19 8.75
N LEU A 188 -13.44 6.23 10.02
CA LEU A 188 -14.66 6.92 10.47
C LEU A 188 -14.40 8.41 10.79
N GLN A 189 -13.17 8.83 10.91
CA GLN A 189 -12.73 10.22 11.07
C GLN A 189 -12.59 10.91 9.71
#